data_0dc4bc101df6b03217e497e28218b0ca
#
_entry.id   0dc4bc101df6b03217e497e28218b0ca
#
_cell.length_a   1.000
_cell.length_b   1.000
_cell.length_c   1.000
_cell.angle_alpha   90.00
_cell.angle_beta   90.00
_cell.angle_gamma   90.00
#
_symmetry.space_group_name_H-M   'P 1'
#
loop_
_entity.id
_entity.type
_entity.pdbx_description
1 polymer ?
#
loop_
_entity_poly.entity_id
_entity_poly.type
_entity_poly.pdbx_seq_one_letter_code
_entity_poly.pdbx_strand_id
1 'polypeptide(L)'
;MLSIMVFVPYINLDFETFNCYYIINSNYSEPLRTKKADASCSHVSSRGSVTRNEVIMEAYTSFARVYDMFMDNVPYEKWSRYIVEKLRANGIDSGYVVDLGCGTGKLTTLLADAGYDMIGIDNSFDMLDMALEREDDRILYLMQDMREFEPGEKVSAVVSACDSINYILEPEDLQAVFFCVSESLKEGGIFIFDINTPYKYEVLMADNTIAENRDEGSFIWENYYDADEKINEYDLTLFIKEQSEDEDDIYRKFEETHFQRCYEISALKELLEQSGLVFDAVYDAYTDDQVKCDSEKVTVIAHKA
;
A
#
# COMPACT_ATOMS: atom_id res chain seq x y z
N MET A 1 23.48 24.10 -15.42
CA MET A 1 22.56 23.07 -14.91
C MET A 1 22.67 23.13 -13.40
N LEU A 2 21.72 23.79 -12.76
CA LEU A 2 21.75 24.06 -11.33
C LEU A 2 20.89 23.01 -10.65
N SER A 3 21.54 22.18 -9.83
CA SER A 3 20.82 21.31 -8.87
C SER A 3 20.30 22.20 -7.76
N ILE A 4 19.00 22.25 -7.60
CA ILE A 4 18.37 22.92 -6.45
C ILE A 4 18.31 21.89 -5.33
N MET A 5 19.24 21.99 -4.38
CA MET A 5 19.12 21.37 -3.07
C MET A 5 18.07 22.17 -2.29
N VAL A 6 16.91 21.61 -2.08
CA VAL A 6 15.95 22.17 -1.11
C VAL A 6 16.36 21.68 0.26
N PHE A 7 17.09 22.53 0.98
CA PHE A 7 17.28 22.38 2.43
C PHE A 7 16.02 22.90 3.12
N VAL A 8 15.26 22.01 3.75
CA VAL A 8 14.25 22.40 4.73
C VAL A 8 15.00 22.69 6.05
N PRO A 9 14.89 23.89 6.63
CA PRO A 9 15.61 24.23 7.86
C PRO A 9 15.02 23.44 9.03
N TYR A 10 15.91 22.74 9.72
CA TYR A 10 15.64 22.09 11.00
C TYR A 10 15.11 23.08 12.03
N ILE A 11 13.93 22.83 12.55
CA ILE A 11 13.47 23.38 13.83
C ILE A 11 13.82 22.33 14.90
N ASN A 12 14.58 22.76 15.91
CA ASN A 12 14.97 22.00 17.09
C ASN A 12 13.74 21.37 17.76
N LEU A 13 13.65 20.07 17.76
CA LEU A 13 12.82 19.31 18.68
C LEU A 13 13.64 18.18 19.28
N ASP A 14 13.38 17.90 20.55
CA ASP A 14 14.12 17.01 21.44
C ASP A 14 14.32 15.60 20.90
N PHE A 15 15.50 15.08 21.18
CA PHE A 15 16.01 13.76 20.80
C PHE A 15 15.29 12.61 21.53
N GLU A 16 14.17 12.09 20.99
CA GLU A 16 13.69 10.75 21.39
C GLU A 16 12.81 10.02 20.37
N THR A 17 12.55 10.57 19.18
CA THR A 17 11.86 9.83 18.10
C THR A 17 12.54 10.09 16.76
N PHE A 18 13.44 9.20 16.35
CA PHE A 18 14.00 9.19 15.00
C PHE A 18 13.04 8.44 14.05
N ASN A 19 12.11 9.14 13.44
CA ASN A 19 11.48 8.66 12.20
C ASN A 19 12.46 8.98 11.07
N CYS A 20 13.09 7.93 10.51
CA CYS A 20 13.94 8.08 9.33
C CYS A 20 13.06 8.17 8.09
N TYR A 21 12.86 9.38 7.57
CA TYR A 21 12.25 9.59 6.26
C TYR A 21 13.29 9.32 5.18
N TYR A 22 13.06 8.34 4.33
CA TYR A 22 13.85 8.11 3.13
C TYR A 22 13.13 8.74 1.94
N ILE A 23 13.72 9.81 1.37
CA ILE A 23 13.29 10.34 0.07
C ILE A 23 14.11 9.58 -0.98
N ILE A 24 13.42 8.80 -1.80
CA ILE A 24 14.04 8.05 -2.89
C ILE A 24 13.81 8.86 -4.17
N ASN A 25 14.91 9.32 -4.80
CA ASN A 25 14.85 10.08 -6.05
C ASN A 25 15.76 9.40 -7.09
N SER A 26 15.21 9.12 -8.27
CA SER A 26 15.85 8.41 -9.40
C SER A 26 17.14 9.05 -9.93
N ASN A 27 17.52 10.26 -9.49
CA ASN A 27 18.70 10.98 -9.97
C ASN A 27 20.01 10.68 -9.22
N TYR A 28 20.05 9.72 -8.31
CA TYR A 28 21.28 9.34 -7.60
C TYR A 28 21.75 7.93 -7.96
N SER A 29 22.81 7.85 -8.77
CA SER A 29 23.49 6.63 -9.19
C SER A 29 24.54 6.10 -8.21
N GLU A 30 24.48 6.44 -6.92
CA GLU A 30 25.33 5.83 -5.88
C GLU A 30 24.50 5.52 -4.61
N PRO A 31 24.60 4.26 -4.09
CA PRO A 31 23.93 3.92 -2.83
C PRO A 31 24.62 4.69 -1.68
N LEU A 32 23.85 5.49 -0.96
CA LEU A 32 24.30 6.13 0.28
C LEU A 32 24.71 5.04 1.28
N ARG A 33 26.01 4.90 1.51
CA ARG A 33 26.56 4.04 2.55
C ARG A 33 26.04 4.49 3.92
N THR A 34 25.13 3.75 4.49
CA THR A 34 24.74 3.85 5.88
C THR A 34 25.97 3.61 6.76
N LYS A 35 26.32 4.57 7.61
CA LYS A 35 27.26 4.31 8.72
C LYS A 35 26.55 3.36 9.67
N LYS A 36 26.99 2.09 9.71
CA LYS A 36 26.62 1.14 10.76
C LYS A 36 27.06 1.74 12.10
N ALA A 37 26.11 1.94 12.99
CA ALA A 37 26.41 2.06 14.40
C ALA A 37 26.79 0.66 14.89
N ASP A 38 28.02 0.51 15.39
CA ASP A 38 28.50 -0.71 16.03
C ASP A 38 27.73 -0.94 17.33
N ALA A 39 26.73 -1.80 17.27
CA ALA A 39 26.18 -2.41 18.46
C ALA A 39 26.59 -3.88 18.49
N SER A 40 27.61 -4.18 19.28
CA SER A 40 27.98 -5.54 19.65
C SER A 40 26.84 -6.17 20.43
N CYS A 41 26.09 -7.07 19.82
CA CYS A 41 25.15 -7.91 20.54
C CYS A 41 25.52 -9.37 20.36
N SER A 42 25.83 -10.00 21.50
CA SER A 42 26.24 -11.38 21.69
C SER A 42 25.10 -12.33 21.28
N HIS A 43 25.46 -13.41 20.61
CA HIS A 43 24.61 -14.56 20.29
C HIS A 43 23.82 -15.06 21.50
N VAL A 44 22.51 -15.01 21.42
CA VAL A 44 21.63 -15.88 22.19
C VAL A 44 20.69 -16.56 21.21
N SER A 45 20.96 -17.85 20.97
CA SER A 45 20.04 -18.76 20.29
C SER A 45 18.84 -19.01 21.21
N SER A 46 17.69 -18.46 20.85
CA SER A 46 16.39 -18.95 21.33
C SER A 46 15.39 -18.79 20.19
N ARG A 47 14.73 -19.90 19.84
CA ARG A 47 13.56 -19.88 18.95
C ARG A 47 12.47 -19.02 19.63
N GLY A 48 12.48 -17.73 19.36
CA GLY A 48 11.40 -16.84 19.71
C GLY A 48 10.29 -16.97 18.67
N SER A 49 9.06 -16.99 19.12
CA SER A 49 7.90 -16.80 18.24
C SER A 49 8.05 -15.45 17.56
N VAL A 50 8.14 -15.46 16.23
CA VAL A 50 8.10 -14.24 15.42
C VAL A 50 6.73 -13.60 15.66
N THR A 51 6.72 -12.34 16.04
CA THR A 51 5.45 -11.63 16.27
C THR A 51 4.81 -11.31 14.92
N ARG A 52 3.47 -11.30 14.85
CA ARG A 52 2.73 -10.93 13.62
C ARG A 52 3.25 -9.63 12.98
N ASN A 53 3.63 -8.66 13.81
CA ASN A 53 4.16 -7.36 13.33
C ASN A 53 5.53 -7.47 12.64
N GLU A 54 6.39 -8.42 13.02
CA GLU A 54 7.67 -8.65 12.36
C GLU A 54 7.48 -9.30 10.97
N VAL A 55 6.48 -10.17 10.82
CA VAL A 55 6.14 -10.82 9.54
C VAL A 55 5.59 -9.80 8.53
N ILE A 56 4.78 -8.84 8.99
CA ILE A 56 4.19 -7.81 8.10
C ILE A 56 5.27 -6.89 7.49
N MET A 57 6.39 -6.65 8.19
CA MET A 57 7.50 -5.84 7.67
C MET A 57 8.31 -6.54 6.56
N GLU A 58 8.16 -7.86 6.39
CA GLU A 58 8.83 -8.64 5.34
C GLU A 58 7.95 -8.96 4.14
N ALA A 59 6.67 -8.58 4.16
CA ALA A 59 5.77 -8.75 3.03
C ALA A 59 6.24 -7.94 1.81
N TYR A 60 6.04 -8.49 0.61
CA TYR A 60 6.39 -7.88 -0.67
C TYR A 60 7.90 -7.70 -0.97
N THR A 61 8.80 -8.42 -0.34
CA THR A 61 10.24 -8.33 -0.65
C THR A 61 10.58 -9.03 -1.97
N SER A 62 10.22 -10.29 -2.09
CA SER A 62 10.50 -11.10 -3.30
C SER A 62 9.40 -11.00 -4.33
N PHE A 63 8.16 -10.77 -3.88
CA PHE A 63 7.00 -10.66 -4.74
C PHE A 63 7.01 -9.36 -5.58
N ALA A 64 7.61 -8.28 -5.08
CA ALA A 64 7.68 -7.00 -5.80
C ALA A 64 8.16 -7.15 -7.25
N ARG A 65 9.18 -7.99 -7.49
CA ARG A 65 9.77 -8.20 -8.83
C ARG A 65 8.83 -8.83 -9.85
N VAL A 66 7.85 -9.59 -9.39
CA VAL A 66 6.89 -10.30 -10.25
C VAL A 66 5.46 -9.83 -10.01
N TYR A 67 5.29 -8.86 -9.11
CA TYR A 67 3.99 -8.32 -8.74
C TYR A 67 3.22 -7.84 -9.96
N ASP A 68 3.79 -6.96 -10.74
CA ASP A 68 3.13 -6.39 -11.92
C ASP A 68 2.77 -7.45 -12.97
N MET A 69 3.55 -8.53 -13.05
CA MET A 69 3.26 -9.65 -13.94
C MET A 69 2.03 -10.44 -13.48
N PHE A 70 1.97 -10.83 -12.21
CA PHE A 70 0.84 -11.59 -11.67
C PHE A 70 -0.41 -10.73 -11.41
N MET A 71 -0.26 -9.40 -11.35
CA MET A 71 -1.35 -8.43 -11.17
C MET A 71 -1.79 -7.78 -12.49
N ASP A 72 -1.48 -8.38 -13.65
CA ASP A 72 -1.87 -7.86 -14.97
C ASP A 72 -3.37 -7.95 -15.25
N ASN A 73 -4.10 -8.80 -14.53
CA ASN A 73 -5.55 -8.93 -14.55
C ASN A 73 -6.28 -7.85 -13.71
N VAL A 74 -5.56 -7.07 -12.89
CA VAL A 74 -6.14 -5.98 -12.12
C VAL A 74 -6.48 -4.82 -13.05
N PRO A 75 -7.74 -4.36 -13.08
CA PRO A 75 -8.18 -3.34 -14.04
C PRO A 75 -7.82 -1.91 -13.59
N TYR A 76 -6.52 -1.62 -13.40
CA TYR A 76 -6.02 -0.33 -12.91
C TYR A 76 -6.53 0.87 -13.74
N GLU A 77 -6.66 0.74 -15.06
CA GLU A 77 -7.17 1.81 -15.91
C GLU A 77 -8.68 2.09 -15.66
N LYS A 78 -9.46 1.06 -15.29
CA LYS A 78 -10.85 1.25 -14.87
C LYS A 78 -10.91 1.94 -13.53
N TRP A 79 -10.07 1.52 -12.58
CA TRP A 79 -10.02 2.09 -11.24
C TRP A 79 -9.55 3.54 -11.25
N SER A 80 -8.48 3.84 -12.00
CA SER A 80 -8.00 5.22 -12.13
C SER A 80 -9.05 6.16 -12.72
N ARG A 81 -9.78 5.73 -13.77
CA ARG A 81 -10.88 6.52 -14.33
C ARG A 81 -11.97 6.79 -13.30
N TYR A 82 -12.40 5.78 -12.57
CA TYR A 82 -13.39 5.93 -11.51
C TYR A 82 -12.91 6.91 -10.44
N ILE A 83 -11.69 6.76 -9.94
CA ILE A 83 -11.10 7.67 -8.95
C ILE A 83 -11.08 9.10 -9.48
N VAL A 84 -10.60 9.31 -10.71
CA VAL A 84 -10.57 10.64 -11.36
C VAL A 84 -11.97 11.24 -11.50
N GLU A 85 -12.97 10.44 -11.87
CA GLU A 85 -14.37 10.89 -11.93
C GLU A 85 -14.88 11.35 -10.54
N LYS A 86 -14.56 10.62 -9.48
CA LYS A 86 -14.93 10.99 -8.10
C LYS A 86 -14.19 12.25 -7.64
N LEU A 87 -12.89 12.37 -7.92
CA LEU A 87 -12.11 13.56 -7.62
C LEU A 87 -12.73 14.81 -8.28
N ARG A 88 -12.99 14.73 -9.59
CA ARG A 88 -13.58 15.84 -10.36
C ARG A 88 -15.00 16.17 -9.92
N ALA A 89 -15.82 15.18 -9.60
CA ALA A 89 -17.19 15.39 -9.08
C ALA A 89 -17.18 16.16 -7.74
N ASN A 90 -16.08 16.09 -6.99
CA ASN A 90 -15.87 16.84 -5.75
C ASN A 90 -15.04 18.12 -5.97
N GLY A 91 -14.88 18.58 -7.22
CA GLY A 91 -14.18 19.83 -7.53
C GLY A 91 -12.66 19.75 -7.44
N ILE A 92 -12.08 18.54 -7.41
CA ILE A 92 -10.64 18.31 -7.37
C ILE A 92 -10.18 17.94 -8.78
N ASP A 93 -9.85 18.96 -9.59
CA ASP A 93 -9.41 18.80 -10.97
C ASP A 93 -7.87 18.69 -11.10
N SER A 94 -7.12 19.07 -10.07
CA SER A 94 -5.65 19.07 -10.03
C SER A 94 -5.14 19.23 -8.60
N GLY A 95 -3.83 19.20 -8.43
CA GLY A 95 -3.12 19.40 -7.17
C GLY A 95 -2.62 18.09 -6.57
N TYR A 96 -2.05 18.18 -5.38
CA TYR A 96 -1.43 17.05 -4.71
C TYR A 96 -2.45 15.98 -4.31
N VAL A 97 -2.18 14.74 -4.69
CA VAL A 97 -2.92 13.54 -4.33
C VAL A 97 -1.94 12.50 -3.79
N VAL A 98 -2.24 11.93 -2.64
CA VAL A 98 -1.48 10.82 -2.07
C VAL A 98 -2.07 9.50 -2.56
N ASP A 99 -1.21 8.58 -3.01
CA ASP A 99 -1.52 7.16 -3.20
C ASP A 99 -0.89 6.39 -2.03
N LEU A 100 -1.71 5.96 -1.08
CA LEU A 100 -1.32 5.36 0.19
C LEU A 100 -1.33 3.84 0.09
N GLY A 101 -0.16 3.21 0.22
CA GLY A 101 0.09 1.83 -0.17
C GLY A 101 0.24 1.71 -1.69
N CYS A 102 1.09 2.56 -2.29
CA CYS A 102 1.19 2.72 -3.75
C CYS A 102 1.84 1.52 -4.46
N GLY A 103 2.52 0.62 -3.72
CA GLY A 103 3.23 -0.53 -4.27
C GLY A 103 4.20 -0.14 -5.39
N THR A 104 4.11 -0.80 -6.53
CA THR A 104 4.95 -0.55 -7.72
C THR A 104 4.57 0.74 -8.48
N GLY A 105 3.68 1.58 -7.95
CA GLY A 105 3.32 2.88 -8.53
C GLY A 105 2.43 2.81 -9.79
N LYS A 106 1.81 1.68 -10.08
CA LYS A 106 1.00 1.52 -11.32
C LYS A 106 -0.23 2.42 -11.33
N LEU A 107 -0.98 2.48 -10.23
CA LEU A 107 -2.11 3.40 -10.10
C LEU A 107 -1.62 4.84 -10.00
N THR A 108 -0.56 5.09 -9.23
CA THR A 108 0.06 6.41 -9.05
C THR A 108 0.39 7.05 -10.39
N THR A 109 1.02 6.31 -11.31
CA THR A 109 1.35 6.77 -12.68
C THR A 109 0.10 7.14 -13.47
N LEU A 110 -0.96 6.32 -13.40
CA LEU A 110 -2.21 6.60 -14.10
C LEU A 110 -2.91 7.87 -13.59
N LEU A 111 -2.81 8.17 -12.30
CA LEU A 111 -3.34 9.40 -11.72
C LEU A 111 -2.46 10.61 -12.07
N ALA A 112 -1.13 10.45 -12.15
CA ALA A 112 -0.24 11.48 -12.68
C ALA A 112 -0.54 11.81 -14.15
N ASP A 113 -0.83 10.81 -14.97
CA ASP A 113 -1.25 10.97 -16.37
C ASP A 113 -2.60 11.70 -16.49
N ALA A 114 -3.47 11.58 -15.49
CA ALA A 114 -4.73 12.31 -15.43
C ALA A 114 -4.57 13.79 -15.01
N GLY A 115 -3.35 14.22 -14.62
CA GLY A 115 -2.98 15.62 -14.34
C GLY A 115 -2.86 15.97 -12.87
N TYR A 116 -2.75 14.98 -11.97
CA TYR A 116 -2.50 15.21 -10.54
C TYR A 116 -1.01 15.20 -10.21
N ASP A 117 -0.62 15.98 -9.20
CA ASP A 117 0.72 15.95 -8.60
C ASP A 117 0.74 14.81 -7.58
N MET A 118 1.40 13.71 -7.90
CA MET A 118 1.29 12.49 -7.12
C MET A 118 2.36 12.35 -6.06
N ILE A 119 1.95 11.88 -4.88
CA ILE A 119 2.82 11.41 -3.81
C ILE A 119 2.48 9.95 -3.54
N GLY A 120 3.37 9.03 -3.94
CA GLY A 120 3.24 7.61 -3.63
C GLY A 120 3.87 7.30 -2.27
N ILE A 121 3.13 6.64 -1.38
CA ILE A 121 3.61 6.24 -0.06
C ILE A 121 3.48 4.72 0.07
N ASP A 122 4.57 4.06 0.42
CA ASP A 122 4.59 2.64 0.74
C ASP A 122 5.65 2.36 1.81
N ASN A 123 5.49 1.30 2.58
CA ASN A 123 6.47 0.89 3.59
C ASN A 123 7.47 -0.16 3.06
N SER A 124 7.23 -0.73 1.88
CA SER A 124 8.12 -1.70 1.23
C SER A 124 9.14 -1.00 0.35
N PHE A 125 10.42 -1.16 0.70
CA PHE A 125 11.52 -0.64 -0.12
C PHE A 125 11.50 -1.28 -1.52
N ASP A 126 11.28 -2.59 -1.60
CA ASP A 126 11.33 -3.33 -2.87
C ASP A 126 10.19 -2.91 -3.81
N MET A 127 9.01 -2.60 -3.27
CA MET A 127 7.91 -2.03 -4.05
C MET A 127 8.26 -0.65 -4.60
N LEU A 128 8.83 0.21 -3.77
CA LEU A 128 9.23 1.56 -4.19
C LEU A 128 10.40 1.54 -5.18
N ASP A 129 11.32 0.58 -5.06
CA ASP A 129 12.41 0.39 -6.03
C ASP A 129 11.83 0.08 -7.43
N MET A 130 10.84 -0.81 -7.52
CA MET A 130 10.09 -1.07 -8.74
C MET A 130 9.30 0.15 -9.25
N ALA A 131 8.72 0.94 -8.34
CA ALA A 131 8.00 2.16 -8.71
C ALA A 131 8.93 3.20 -9.35
N LEU A 132 10.16 3.31 -8.85
CA LEU A 132 11.19 4.22 -9.37
C LEU A 132 11.71 3.81 -10.75
N GLU A 133 11.68 2.52 -11.11
CA GLU A 133 12.04 2.05 -12.46
C GLU A 133 11.13 2.63 -13.56
N ARG A 134 9.97 3.21 -13.21
CA ARG A 134 9.07 3.90 -14.16
C ARG A 134 9.60 5.25 -14.62
N GLU A 135 10.64 5.80 -13.93
CA GLU A 135 11.32 7.05 -14.28
C GLU A 135 10.36 8.25 -14.50
N ASP A 136 9.31 8.38 -13.68
CA ASP A 136 8.34 9.49 -13.77
C ASP A 136 8.68 10.60 -12.78
N ASP A 137 9.31 11.66 -13.25
CA ASP A 137 9.71 12.83 -12.44
C ASP A 137 8.54 13.64 -11.85
N ARG A 138 7.29 13.34 -12.24
CA ARG A 138 6.07 13.98 -11.71
C ARG A 138 5.62 13.39 -10.39
N ILE A 139 6.19 12.24 -9.99
CA ILE A 139 5.78 11.48 -8.81
C ILE A 139 6.87 11.56 -7.75
N LEU A 140 6.48 11.93 -6.53
CA LEU A 140 7.33 11.83 -5.36
C LEU A 140 7.01 10.52 -4.63
N TYR A 141 8.00 9.64 -4.47
CA TYR A 141 7.84 8.42 -3.67
C TYR A 141 8.47 8.60 -2.29
N LEU A 142 7.71 8.22 -1.24
CA LEU A 142 8.12 8.29 0.16
C LEU A 142 8.00 6.91 0.82
N MET A 143 9.07 6.43 1.44
CA MET A 143 9.03 5.22 2.23
C MET A 143 8.55 5.55 3.64
N GLN A 144 7.28 5.32 3.92
CA GLN A 144 6.63 5.64 5.19
C GLN A 144 5.55 4.60 5.53
N ASP A 145 5.33 4.41 6.83
CA ASP A 145 4.19 3.62 7.32
C ASP A 145 2.91 4.46 7.26
N MET A 146 1.82 3.87 6.76
CA MET A 146 0.54 4.57 6.64
C MET A 146 -0.08 4.99 7.99
N ARG A 147 0.40 4.41 9.10
CA ARG A 147 -0.04 4.76 10.46
C ARG A 147 0.56 6.07 11.00
N GLU A 148 1.62 6.56 10.33
CA GLU A 148 2.37 7.75 10.78
C GLU A 148 2.92 8.58 9.62
N PHE A 149 2.27 8.52 8.44
CA PHE A 149 2.76 9.21 7.27
C PHE A 149 2.51 10.73 7.32
N GLU A 150 3.44 11.45 6.69
CA GLU A 150 3.36 12.90 6.47
C GLU A 150 3.77 13.23 5.03
N PRO A 151 2.87 13.72 4.17
CA PRO A 151 3.19 14.02 2.77
C PRO A 151 3.99 15.33 2.59
N GLY A 152 4.26 16.07 3.68
CA GLY A 152 4.98 17.33 3.68
C GLY A 152 4.11 18.56 3.42
N GLU A 153 3.00 18.43 2.71
CA GLU A 153 2.01 19.48 2.43
C GLU A 153 0.59 18.93 2.55
N LYS A 154 -0.38 19.83 2.76
CA LYS A 154 -1.78 19.45 2.73
C LYS A 154 -2.20 19.08 1.32
N VAL A 155 -2.84 17.95 1.16
CA VAL A 155 -3.23 17.38 -0.12
C VAL A 155 -4.73 17.54 -0.39
N SER A 156 -5.11 17.49 -1.66
CA SER A 156 -6.52 17.62 -2.06
C SER A 156 -7.27 16.30 -1.93
N ALA A 157 -6.55 15.17 -2.05
CA ALA A 157 -7.12 13.85 -1.85
C ALA A 157 -6.06 12.86 -1.37
N VAL A 158 -6.54 11.81 -0.71
CA VAL A 158 -5.80 10.58 -0.44
C VAL A 158 -6.56 9.44 -1.11
N VAL A 159 -5.86 8.57 -1.81
CA VAL A 159 -6.41 7.32 -2.36
C VAL A 159 -5.64 6.14 -1.77
N SER A 160 -6.32 5.00 -1.56
CA SER A 160 -5.66 3.76 -1.16
C SER A 160 -6.38 2.60 -1.84
N ALA A 161 -5.73 1.94 -2.77
CA ALA A 161 -6.33 0.91 -3.60
C ALA A 161 -5.67 -0.46 -3.38
N CYS A 162 -6.19 -1.48 -4.02
CA CYS A 162 -5.69 -2.85 -3.92
C CYS A 162 -5.67 -3.41 -2.50
N ASP A 163 -6.76 -3.18 -1.74
CA ASP A 163 -6.93 -3.71 -0.38
C ASP A 163 -5.77 -3.41 0.60
N SER A 164 -4.99 -2.35 0.34
CA SER A 164 -3.87 -1.95 1.21
C SER A 164 -4.34 -1.69 2.65
N ILE A 165 -5.54 -1.15 2.84
CA ILE A 165 -6.15 -0.91 4.16
C ILE A 165 -6.39 -2.23 4.93
N ASN A 166 -6.64 -3.34 4.25
CA ASN A 166 -6.86 -4.62 4.91
C ASN A 166 -5.60 -5.18 5.60
N TYR A 167 -4.41 -4.68 5.25
CA TYR A 167 -3.15 -5.02 5.92
C TYR A 167 -3.00 -4.41 7.31
N ILE A 168 -3.83 -3.44 7.67
CA ILE A 168 -3.89 -2.89 9.02
C ILE A 168 -4.75 -3.84 9.86
N LEU A 169 -4.11 -4.59 10.76
CA LEU A 169 -4.78 -5.68 11.48
C LEU A 169 -5.51 -5.22 12.73
N GLU A 170 -5.04 -4.16 13.40
CA GLU A 170 -5.63 -3.69 14.63
C GLU A 170 -6.50 -2.45 14.39
N PRO A 171 -7.73 -2.40 14.95
CA PRO A 171 -8.62 -1.24 14.80
C PRO A 171 -8.00 0.08 15.26
N GLU A 172 -7.18 0.05 16.29
CA GLU A 172 -6.46 1.20 16.82
C GLU A 172 -5.44 1.74 15.81
N ASP A 173 -4.74 0.84 15.12
CA ASP A 173 -3.80 1.18 14.03
C ASP A 173 -4.57 1.77 12.84
N LEU A 174 -5.73 1.21 12.50
CA LEU A 174 -6.58 1.76 11.44
C LEU A 174 -7.09 3.17 11.78
N GLN A 175 -7.41 3.40 13.06
CA GLN A 175 -7.75 4.74 13.53
C GLN A 175 -6.58 5.71 13.37
N ALA A 176 -5.33 5.27 13.63
CA ALA A 176 -4.15 6.09 13.40
C ALA A 176 -3.96 6.41 11.91
N VAL A 177 -4.17 5.45 11.01
CA VAL A 177 -4.18 5.70 9.55
C VAL A 177 -5.20 6.79 9.19
N PHE A 178 -6.45 6.64 9.62
CA PHE A 178 -7.50 7.61 9.30
C PHE A 178 -7.25 8.98 9.91
N PHE A 179 -6.62 9.04 11.07
CA PHE A 179 -6.18 10.30 11.66
C PHE A 179 -5.08 10.96 10.80
N CYS A 180 -4.05 10.22 10.36
CA CYS A 180 -3.03 10.74 9.46
C CYS A 180 -3.61 11.22 8.12
N VAL A 181 -4.58 10.49 7.56
CA VAL A 181 -5.33 10.91 6.36
C VAL A 181 -6.04 12.24 6.62
N SER A 182 -6.80 12.33 7.72
CA SER A 182 -7.51 13.57 8.09
C SER A 182 -6.55 14.74 8.26
N GLU A 183 -5.42 14.52 8.96
CA GLU A 183 -4.41 15.57 9.12
C GLU A 183 -3.74 15.96 7.81
N SER A 184 -3.58 15.06 6.87
CA SER A 184 -2.96 15.34 5.56
C SER A 184 -3.89 16.09 4.60
N LEU A 185 -5.19 15.89 4.70
CA LEU A 185 -6.18 16.50 3.82
C LEU A 185 -6.36 18.00 4.09
N LYS A 186 -6.63 18.76 3.02
CA LYS A 186 -7.24 20.11 3.09
C LYS A 186 -8.69 20.00 3.52
N GLU A 187 -9.26 21.10 4.04
CA GLU A 187 -10.70 21.20 4.27
C GLU A 187 -11.49 20.85 2.99
N GLY A 188 -12.45 19.96 3.10
CA GLY A 188 -13.21 19.43 1.97
C GLY A 188 -12.42 18.47 1.05
N GLY A 189 -11.18 18.14 1.41
CA GLY A 189 -10.41 17.11 0.72
C GLY A 189 -11.02 15.73 0.93
N ILE A 190 -10.86 14.81 -0.05
CA ILE A 190 -11.52 13.52 -0.02
C ILE A 190 -10.54 12.36 0.18
N PHE A 191 -11.05 11.31 0.81
CA PHE A 191 -10.38 10.03 0.97
C PHE A 191 -11.18 8.95 0.24
N ILE A 192 -10.54 8.24 -0.69
CA ILE A 192 -11.12 7.12 -1.44
C ILE A 192 -10.27 5.90 -1.18
N PHE A 193 -10.86 4.83 -0.67
CA PHE A 193 -10.15 3.59 -0.47
C PHE A 193 -11.03 2.38 -0.75
N ASP A 194 -10.40 1.25 -1.02
CA ASP A 194 -11.11 -0.03 -1.13
C ASP A 194 -10.76 -0.98 0.01
N ILE A 195 -11.68 -1.90 0.26
CA ILE A 195 -11.47 -3.05 1.13
C ILE A 195 -12.14 -4.29 0.55
N ASN A 196 -11.57 -5.43 0.86
CA ASN A 196 -12.19 -6.73 0.65
C ASN A 196 -13.34 -6.95 1.64
N THR A 197 -14.40 -7.59 1.19
CA THR A 197 -15.61 -7.84 1.97
C THR A 197 -15.53 -9.16 2.73
N PRO A 198 -16.43 -9.39 3.72
CA PRO A 198 -16.61 -10.71 4.33
C PRO A 198 -16.89 -11.81 3.28
N TYR A 199 -17.72 -11.53 2.28
CA TYR A 199 -18.02 -12.49 1.20
C TYR A 199 -16.76 -12.97 0.49
N LYS A 200 -15.82 -12.08 0.20
CA LYS A 200 -14.55 -12.45 -0.44
C LYS A 200 -13.76 -13.41 0.43
N TYR A 201 -13.57 -13.09 1.71
CA TYR A 201 -12.78 -13.93 2.60
C TYR A 201 -13.47 -15.25 2.98
N GLU A 202 -14.77 -15.21 3.32
CA GLU A 202 -15.51 -16.36 3.82
C GLU A 202 -15.94 -17.35 2.72
N VAL A 203 -16.18 -16.83 1.50
CA VAL A 203 -16.78 -17.64 0.43
C VAL A 203 -15.83 -17.87 -0.73
N LEU A 204 -15.15 -16.82 -1.20
CA LEU A 204 -14.33 -16.95 -2.40
C LEU A 204 -12.89 -17.40 -2.08
N MET A 205 -12.28 -16.82 -1.07
CA MET A 205 -10.93 -17.19 -0.66
C MET A 205 -10.99 -18.37 0.33
N ALA A 206 -11.71 -18.25 1.43
CA ALA A 206 -11.86 -19.30 2.44
C ALA A 206 -10.57 -20.10 2.67
N ASP A 207 -10.64 -21.44 2.60
CA ASP A 207 -9.47 -22.32 2.67
C ASP A 207 -9.04 -22.79 1.25
N ASN A 208 -9.16 -21.91 0.26
CA ASN A 208 -8.84 -22.25 -1.12
C ASN A 208 -7.36 -22.04 -1.41
N THR A 209 -6.84 -22.90 -2.28
CA THR A 209 -5.52 -22.72 -2.90
C THR A 209 -5.69 -22.18 -4.31
N ILE A 210 -5.02 -21.08 -4.60
CA ILE A 210 -4.95 -20.46 -5.93
C ILE A 210 -3.54 -20.69 -6.46
N ALA A 211 -3.41 -21.13 -7.70
CA ALA A 211 -2.11 -21.32 -8.32
C ALA A 211 -2.13 -20.83 -9.76
N GLU A 212 -1.05 -20.19 -10.17
CA GLU A 212 -0.84 -19.76 -11.54
C GLU A 212 0.56 -20.12 -12.00
N ASN A 213 0.67 -20.51 -13.27
CA ASN A 213 1.95 -20.87 -13.89
C ASN A 213 2.12 -20.07 -15.18
N ARG A 214 3.23 -19.35 -15.29
CA ARG A 214 3.67 -18.57 -16.47
C ARG A 214 5.11 -18.97 -16.84
N ASP A 215 5.57 -18.50 -17.97
CA ASP A 215 6.94 -18.78 -18.44
C ASP A 215 8.01 -18.16 -17.53
N GLU A 216 7.71 -16.99 -16.94
CA GLU A 216 8.64 -16.25 -16.08
C GLU A 216 8.60 -16.71 -14.61
N GLY A 217 7.54 -17.39 -14.20
CA GLY A 217 7.37 -17.86 -12.82
C GLY A 217 6.01 -18.44 -12.52
N SER A 218 5.90 -18.96 -11.31
CA SER A 218 4.65 -19.55 -10.81
C SER A 218 4.41 -19.14 -9.38
N PHE A 219 3.16 -19.14 -8.95
CA PHE A 219 2.84 -19.03 -7.54
C PHE A 219 1.85 -20.10 -7.09
N ILE A 220 1.90 -20.39 -5.79
CA ILE A 220 0.89 -21.12 -5.04
C ILE A 220 0.50 -20.22 -3.88
N TRP A 221 -0.79 -19.91 -3.77
CA TRP A 221 -1.37 -19.03 -2.77
C TRP A 221 -2.39 -19.82 -1.97
N GLU A 222 -2.09 -20.13 -0.72
CA GLU A 222 -2.92 -20.91 0.19
C GLU A 222 -3.56 -19.95 1.20
N ASN A 223 -4.90 -19.95 1.29
CA ASN A 223 -5.65 -19.05 2.15
C ASN A 223 -6.18 -19.80 3.38
N TYR A 224 -6.20 -19.11 4.51
CA TYR A 224 -6.75 -19.57 5.78
C TYR A 224 -7.52 -18.43 6.44
N TYR A 225 -8.85 -18.52 6.47
CA TYR A 225 -9.66 -17.46 7.06
C TYR A 225 -10.13 -17.84 8.46
N ASP A 226 -9.71 -17.08 9.47
CA ASP A 226 -10.21 -17.17 10.84
C ASP A 226 -11.42 -16.23 11.01
N ALA A 227 -12.62 -16.81 11.05
CA ALA A 227 -13.87 -16.06 11.15
C ALA A 227 -14.08 -15.41 12.54
N ASP A 228 -13.50 -15.96 13.59
CA ASP A 228 -13.60 -15.42 14.95
C ASP A 228 -12.72 -14.16 15.09
N GLU A 229 -11.49 -14.23 14.59
CA GLU A 229 -10.54 -13.11 14.57
C GLU A 229 -10.75 -12.16 13.39
N LYS A 230 -11.52 -12.57 12.36
CA LYS A 230 -11.73 -11.86 11.10
C LYS A 230 -10.41 -11.58 10.36
N ILE A 231 -9.47 -12.49 10.44
CA ILE A 231 -8.15 -12.41 9.79
C ILE A 231 -8.08 -13.46 8.69
N ASN A 232 -7.69 -13.01 7.50
CA ASN A 232 -7.24 -13.91 6.44
C ASN A 232 -5.72 -13.96 6.46
N GLU A 233 -5.17 -15.14 6.69
CA GLU A 233 -3.76 -15.46 6.50
C GLU A 233 -3.61 -16.12 5.14
N TYR A 234 -2.60 -15.75 4.37
CA TYR A 234 -2.25 -16.48 3.17
C TYR A 234 -0.75 -16.64 3.02
N ASP A 235 -0.40 -17.89 2.73
CA ASP A 235 0.96 -18.26 2.40
C ASP A 235 1.15 -18.22 0.89
N LEU A 236 2.11 -17.43 0.45
CA LEU A 236 2.47 -17.25 -0.94
C LEU A 236 3.80 -17.93 -1.22
N THR A 237 3.78 -19.04 -1.96
CA THR A 237 4.99 -19.66 -2.50
C THR A 237 5.20 -19.21 -3.94
N LEU A 238 6.34 -18.60 -4.20
CA LEU A 238 6.73 -18.10 -5.52
C LEU A 238 7.88 -18.94 -6.08
N PHE A 239 7.85 -19.20 -7.37
CA PHE A 239 8.96 -19.75 -8.15
C PHE A 239 9.27 -18.78 -9.27
N ILE A 240 10.38 -18.05 -9.16
CA ILE A 240 10.77 -16.99 -10.10
C ILE A 240 11.91 -17.51 -10.95
N LYS A 241 11.76 -17.43 -12.27
CA LYS A 241 12.77 -17.82 -13.23
C LYS A 241 13.98 -16.90 -13.13
N GLU A 242 15.15 -17.49 -12.96
CA GLU A 242 16.43 -16.77 -12.99
C GLU A 242 17.02 -16.83 -14.40
N GLN A 243 17.77 -15.79 -14.75
CA GLN A 243 18.59 -15.85 -15.97
C GLN A 243 19.72 -16.84 -15.74
N SER A 244 19.80 -17.86 -16.59
CA SER A 244 20.86 -18.88 -16.60
C SER A 244 21.65 -18.74 -17.89
N GLU A 245 22.98 -18.91 -17.81
CA GLU A 245 23.85 -19.01 -18.99
C GLU A 245 23.72 -20.39 -19.67
N ASP A 246 23.16 -21.37 -18.98
CA ASP A 246 22.89 -22.71 -19.48
C ASP A 246 21.49 -22.80 -20.11
N GLU A 247 21.25 -23.85 -20.94
CA GLU A 247 19.94 -24.09 -21.58
C GLU A 247 18.84 -24.53 -20.58
N ASP A 248 19.21 -24.78 -19.32
CA ASP A 248 18.26 -25.23 -18.29
C ASP A 248 17.56 -24.05 -17.63
N ASP A 249 16.25 -24.15 -17.48
CA ASP A 249 15.44 -23.20 -16.71
C ASP A 249 15.65 -23.43 -15.21
N ILE A 250 16.20 -22.42 -14.54
CA ILE A 250 16.39 -22.40 -13.08
C ILE A 250 15.33 -21.51 -12.45
N TYR A 251 14.69 -22.00 -11.40
CA TYR A 251 13.71 -21.24 -10.63
C TYR A 251 14.17 -21.12 -9.18
N ARG A 252 14.09 -19.89 -8.65
CA ARG A 252 14.30 -19.67 -7.21
C ARG A 252 12.96 -19.66 -6.52
N LYS A 253 12.87 -20.39 -5.39
CA LYS A 253 11.69 -20.41 -4.52
C LYS A 253 11.81 -19.29 -3.49
N PHE A 254 10.69 -18.60 -3.26
CA PHE A 254 10.48 -17.66 -2.16
C PHE A 254 9.17 -18.02 -1.46
N GLU A 255 9.06 -17.65 -0.20
CA GLU A 255 7.87 -17.85 0.62
C GLU A 255 7.59 -16.55 1.38
N GLU A 256 6.36 -16.09 1.33
CA GLU A 256 5.88 -14.92 2.07
C GLU A 256 4.55 -15.28 2.73
N THR A 257 4.34 -14.80 3.96
CA THR A 257 3.06 -14.93 4.66
C THR A 257 2.45 -13.55 4.84
N HIS A 258 1.19 -13.39 4.47
CA HIS A 258 0.48 -12.14 4.55
C HIS A 258 -0.74 -12.28 5.45
N PHE A 259 -1.10 -11.20 6.12
CA PHE A 259 -2.28 -11.12 6.96
C PHE A 259 -3.14 -9.94 6.53
N GLN A 260 -4.44 -10.16 6.40
CA GLN A 260 -5.42 -9.11 6.12
C GLN A 260 -6.60 -9.23 7.09
N ARG A 261 -7.08 -8.10 7.59
CA ARG A 261 -8.30 -8.05 8.41
C ARG A 261 -9.50 -7.72 7.54
N CYS A 262 -10.57 -8.45 7.78
CA CYS A 262 -11.90 -8.15 7.27
C CYS A 262 -12.59 -7.11 8.17
N TYR A 263 -12.84 -5.92 7.63
CA TYR A 263 -13.55 -4.86 8.34
C TYR A 263 -15.01 -4.77 7.93
N GLU A 264 -15.90 -4.64 8.92
CA GLU A 264 -17.30 -4.30 8.67
C GLU A 264 -17.44 -2.82 8.30
N ILE A 265 -18.31 -2.49 7.35
CA ILE A 265 -18.56 -1.11 6.91
C ILE A 265 -18.98 -0.22 8.08
N SER A 266 -19.77 -0.73 9.03
CA SER A 266 -20.17 0.01 10.23
C SER A 266 -18.99 0.41 11.11
N ALA A 267 -18.01 -0.48 11.30
CA ALA A 267 -16.81 -0.20 12.08
C ALA A 267 -15.93 0.84 11.37
N LEU A 268 -15.78 0.74 10.05
CA LEU A 268 -15.05 1.74 9.27
C LEU A 268 -15.66 3.13 9.41
N LYS A 269 -17.00 3.23 9.34
CA LYS A 269 -17.70 4.50 9.51
C LYS A 269 -17.42 5.12 10.87
N GLU A 270 -17.48 4.33 11.94
CA GLU A 270 -17.21 4.82 13.30
C GLU A 270 -15.75 5.31 13.43
N LEU A 271 -14.78 4.56 12.90
CA LEU A 271 -13.37 4.94 12.94
C LEU A 271 -13.07 6.21 12.12
N LEU A 272 -13.68 6.35 10.94
CA LEU A 272 -13.57 7.57 10.12
C LEU A 272 -14.09 8.79 10.89
N GLU A 273 -15.29 8.70 11.46
CA GLU A 273 -15.91 9.79 12.21
C GLU A 273 -15.07 10.16 13.46
N GLN A 274 -14.52 9.18 14.17
CA GLN A 274 -13.63 9.41 15.32
C GLN A 274 -12.31 10.07 14.91
N SER A 275 -11.89 9.94 13.66
CA SER A 275 -10.65 10.51 13.12
C SER A 275 -10.86 11.86 12.43
N GLY A 276 -12.06 12.45 12.49
CA GLY A 276 -12.36 13.75 11.89
C GLY A 276 -12.68 13.70 10.40
N LEU A 277 -13.03 12.52 9.90
CA LEU A 277 -13.51 12.32 8.54
C LEU A 277 -15.02 12.05 8.54
N VAL A 278 -15.71 12.54 7.53
CA VAL A 278 -17.15 12.29 7.33
C VAL A 278 -17.30 11.18 6.30
N PHE A 279 -18.00 10.12 6.68
CA PHE A 279 -18.35 9.04 5.77
C PHE A 279 -19.44 9.49 4.79
N ASP A 280 -19.14 9.52 3.50
CA ASP A 280 -20.07 9.95 2.45
C ASP A 280 -20.84 8.81 1.83
N ALA A 281 -20.11 7.79 1.35
CA ALA A 281 -20.70 6.71 0.57
C ALA A 281 -19.84 5.44 0.58
N VAL A 282 -20.49 4.32 0.26
CA VAL A 282 -19.86 3.05 -0.07
C VAL A 282 -20.54 2.44 -1.29
N TYR A 283 -19.74 1.92 -2.21
CA TYR A 283 -20.19 1.35 -3.47
C TYR A 283 -19.57 -0.04 -3.71
N ASP A 284 -20.21 -0.82 -4.58
CA ASP A 284 -19.60 -2.02 -5.15
C ASP A 284 -18.35 -1.61 -5.95
N ALA A 285 -17.23 -2.30 -5.77
CA ALA A 285 -15.89 -1.81 -6.10
C ALA A 285 -15.77 -1.05 -7.42
N TYR A 286 -15.30 0.17 -7.36
CA TYR A 286 -15.03 1.06 -8.50
C TYR A 286 -16.21 1.18 -9.48
N THR A 287 -17.41 1.23 -8.95
CA THR A 287 -18.66 1.50 -9.66
C THR A 287 -19.52 2.45 -8.83
N ASP A 288 -20.68 2.88 -9.36
CA ASP A 288 -21.73 3.60 -8.63
C ASP A 288 -22.87 2.69 -8.18
N ASP A 289 -22.69 1.39 -8.32
CA ASP A 289 -23.68 0.41 -7.88
C ASP A 289 -23.71 0.28 -6.34
N GLN A 290 -24.87 -0.05 -5.82
CA GLN A 290 -25.02 -0.35 -4.40
C GLN A 290 -24.28 -1.65 -4.05
N VAL A 291 -23.73 -1.68 -2.83
CA VAL A 291 -23.13 -2.89 -2.27
C VAL A 291 -24.18 -4.01 -2.18
N LYS A 292 -23.79 -5.20 -2.61
CA LYS A 292 -24.60 -6.43 -2.62
C LYS A 292 -24.03 -7.42 -1.61
N CYS A 293 -24.79 -8.47 -1.31
CA CYS A 293 -24.34 -9.54 -0.41
C CYS A 293 -23.19 -10.39 -0.98
N ASP A 294 -22.96 -10.31 -2.29
CA ASP A 294 -21.92 -11.00 -3.05
C ASP A 294 -20.85 -10.04 -3.63
N SER A 295 -20.85 -8.77 -3.19
CA SER A 295 -19.77 -7.84 -3.52
C SER A 295 -18.45 -8.36 -2.95
N GLU A 296 -17.44 -8.52 -3.79
CA GLU A 296 -16.12 -9.03 -3.38
C GLU A 296 -15.28 -7.96 -2.70
N LYS A 297 -15.44 -6.72 -3.14
CA LYS A 297 -14.70 -5.55 -2.69
C LYS A 297 -15.64 -4.35 -2.69
N VAL A 298 -15.42 -3.41 -1.79
CA VAL A 298 -16.17 -2.15 -1.76
C VAL A 298 -15.23 -0.97 -1.83
N THR A 299 -15.70 0.13 -2.45
CA THR A 299 -15.01 1.42 -2.43
C THR A 299 -15.71 2.35 -1.45
N VAL A 300 -14.99 2.88 -0.51
CA VAL A 300 -15.45 3.84 0.50
C VAL A 300 -14.99 5.24 0.11
N ILE A 301 -15.88 6.22 0.27
CA ILE A 301 -15.60 7.64 0.07
C ILE A 301 -15.92 8.38 1.36
N ALA A 302 -14.96 9.19 1.80
CA ALA A 302 -15.08 10.07 2.95
C ALA A 302 -14.46 11.43 2.63
N HIS A 303 -14.80 12.48 3.37
CA HIS A 303 -14.16 13.78 3.24
C HIS A 303 -13.74 14.34 4.59
N LYS A 304 -12.81 15.28 4.59
CA LYS A 304 -12.46 16.08 5.76
C LYS A 304 -13.51 17.16 5.96
N ALA A 305 -14.06 17.23 7.19
CA ALA A 305 -15.09 18.21 7.57
C ALA A 305 -14.58 19.65 7.52
#